data_666b37839b2018df670e75869b454df6
#
_entry.id   666b37839b2018df670e75869b454df6
#
_cell.length_a   1.000
_cell.length_b   1.000
_cell.length_c   1.000
_cell.angle_alpha   90.00
_cell.angle_beta   90.00
_cell.angle_gamma   90.00
#
_symmetry.space_group_name_H-M   'P 1'
#
loop_
_entity.id
_entity.type
_entity.pdbx_description
1 polymer ?
#
loop_
_entity_poly.entity_id
_entity_poly.type
_entity_poly.pdbx_seq_one_letter_code
_entity_poly.pdbx_strand_id
1 'polypeptide(L)'
;MKFFDHGGGGGGFENNWAIGRFFFSGIKSRRASIHNRPAYNSEVHAAGDAGLAPLTNSYADARLADTIVIVGANPYETQTNYFLNHMVLNFNGETEALKQRTFVGETTASSQVIIVDPRRTMTVAAAEAAAGKENVLHLQIEPGTDISLLNAIARVVLEKRWHDIAFIRQRSEWQTFEAYQRSSLGVDRPIAELVAEAALVTGVAEEDIYIAADWIAAPKKKGERKRTLFHYEKGLIWGLKNYENIAAIVDLALMTGNVGKPGTGCSRLGGHQEAYVRPPYPGGRPALNVDEAIHRGEVKVFWIGGCNPVLTTLRAEAMERTLIERGASVRDVLEKTKGKPIGERVVAVVEAMKNGGMFIIAQDLYMTASAQHAHIVLPAAGWGEMNLTSINGERRLRLYQRFMDPPGDALPDWKIMAKFAERLRELYEGDRNPLMANRFRDYNWKTDEDVFIHARYSFKGNRSDPMEGYAGLTYDLLRKLGNDGIQTPVRIINGIPVGTPRLFEDGKFATSSGKARFIPAPRPWPGYGARITQQQKKYRFWINNGRVNHIWQTLYHHQHVKFYRERYPMPCLEINPADARELGISSGDVLE
;
A
#
# COMPACT_ATOMS: atom_id res chain seq x y z
N MET A 1 -10.25 24.60 1.43
CA MET A 1 -9.32 23.94 2.36
C MET A 1 -8.68 22.76 1.67
N LYS A 2 -7.41 22.55 1.84
CA LYS A 2 -6.66 21.35 1.46
C LYS A 2 -6.23 20.62 2.72
N PHE A 3 -6.30 19.31 2.68
CA PHE A 3 -5.82 18.44 3.74
C PHE A 3 -4.81 17.42 3.19
N PHE A 4 -3.66 17.35 3.80
CA PHE A 4 -2.72 16.24 3.66
C PHE A 4 -2.80 15.36 4.89
N ASP A 5 -2.86 14.08 4.67
CA ASP A 5 -3.13 13.08 5.67
C ASP A 5 -2.00 12.04 5.73
N HIS A 6 -1.71 11.57 6.92
CA HIS A 6 -0.76 10.47 7.16
C HIS A 6 -1.18 9.13 6.51
N GLY A 7 -2.36 9.07 5.90
CA GLY A 7 -2.89 7.84 5.35
C GLY A 7 -3.39 6.86 6.40
N GLY A 8 -3.74 5.65 5.97
CA GLY A 8 -4.25 4.60 6.85
C GLY A 8 -3.24 4.03 7.82
N GLY A 9 -1.94 4.19 7.55
CA GLY A 9 -0.88 3.49 8.26
C GLY A 9 -0.58 3.99 9.66
N GLY A 10 -0.84 5.25 9.95
CA GLY A 10 -0.39 5.89 11.18
C GLY A 10 -1.43 6.06 12.26
N GLY A 11 -2.70 6.15 11.92
CA GLY A 11 -3.71 6.66 12.83
C GLY A 11 -4.73 5.68 13.38
N GLY A 12 -4.70 4.42 12.99
CA GLY A 12 -5.77 3.49 13.34
C GLY A 12 -7.09 3.78 12.62
N PHE A 13 -8.08 2.93 12.79
CA PHE A 13 -9.41 3.14 12.22
C PHE A 13 -10.09 4.38 12.81
N GLU A 14 -9.91 4.61 14.08
CA GLU A 14 -10.54 5.69 14.84
C GLU A 14 -10.16 7.06 14.28
N ASN A 15 -8.86 7.31 14.15
CA ASN A 15 -8.36 8.57 13.60
C ASN A 15 -8.72 8.73 12.12
N ASN A 16 -8.58 7.67 11.33
CA ASN A 16 -8.96 7.67 9.92
C ASN A 16 -10.43 8.03 9.71
N TRP A 17 -11.31 7.43 10.50
CA TRP A 17 -12.74 7.72 10.44
C TRP A 17 -13.04 9.18 10.78
N ALA A 18 -12.52 9.66 11.91
CA ALA A 18 -12.77 11.00 12.39
C ALA A 18 -12.28 12.06 11.40
N ILE A 19 -11.06 11.89 10.88
CA ILE A 19 -10.46 12.77 9.87
C ILE A 19 -11.31 12.76 8.58
N GLY A 20 -11.62 11.57 8.07
CA GLY A 20 -12.41 11.44 6.85
C GLY A 20 -13.81 12.06 7.02
N ARG A 21 -14.46 11.80 8.15
CA ARG A 21 -15.75 12.38 8.47
C ARG A 21 -15.68 13.92 8.54
N PHE A 22 -14.67 14.47 9.19
CA PHE A 22 -14.51 15.92 9.31
C PHE A 22 -14.30 16.57 7.94
N PHE A 23 -13.34 16.08 7.14
CA PHE A 23 -13.01 16.72 5.86
C PHE A 23 -13.99 16.39 4.74
N PHE A 24 -14.50 15.17 4.66
CA PHE A 24 -15.36 14.74 3.55
C PHE A 24 -16.84 15.01 3.81
N SER A 25 -17.33 14.73 5.00
CA SER A 25 -18.75 14.94 5.35
C SER A 25 -19.02 16.33 5.91
N GLY A 26 -18.19 16.83 6.82
CA GLY A 26 -18.34 18.13 7.47
C GLY A 26 -17.95 19.27 6.53
N ILE A 27 -16.67 19.41 6.24
CA ILE A 27 -16.12 20.49 5.38
C ILE A 27 -16.52 20.28 3.91
N LYS A 28 -16.78 19.05 3.47
CA LYS A 28 -17.03 18.67 2.07
C LYS A 28 -15.89 19.02 1.12
N SER A 29 -14.65 18.90 1.59
CA SER A 29 -13.48 19.13 0.74
C SER A 29 -13.15 17.90 -0.08
N ARG A 30 -13.04 18.08 -1.41
CA ARG A 30 -12.49 17.07 -2.31
C ARG A 30 -10.96 17.12 -2.39
N ARG A 31 -10.36 18.19 -1.88
CA ARG A 31 -8.91 18.42 -1.92
C ARG A 31 -8.23 17.78 -0.73
N ALA A 32 -8.32 16.47 -0.64
CA ALA A 32 -7.58 15.67 0.31
C ALA A 32 -6.57 14.78 -0.43
N SER A 33 -5.36 14.71 0.06
CA SER A 33 -4.31 13.85 -0.48
C SER A 33 -3.79 12.97 0.63
N ILE A 34 -3.82 11.68 0.39
CA ILE A 34 -3.27 10.69 1.31
C ILE A 34 -1.79 10.52 0.96
N HIS A 35 -0.91 10.62 1.94
CA HIS A 35 0.55 10.49 1.79
C HIS A 35 1.16 11.42 0.71
N ASN A 36 0.55 12.56 0.41
CA ASN A 36 0.97 13.45 -0.69
C ASN A 36 0.96 12.80 -2.07
N ARG A 37 0.22 11.72 -2.28
CA ARG A 37 0.24 10.99 -3.55
C ARG A 37 -0.74 11.61 -4.55
N PRO A 38 -0.27 12.03 -5.71
CA PRO A 38 -1.17 12.45 -6.80
C PRO A 38 -1.92 11.27 -7.41
N ALA A 39 -1.41 10.03 -7.28
CA ALA A 39 -2.00 8.81 -7.85
C ALA A 39 -1.99 7.67 -6.82
N TYR A 40 -2.84 7.77 -5.81
CA TYR A 40 -2.90 6.81 -4.72
C TYR A 40 -3.37 5.41 -5.11
N ASN A 41 -4.20 5.29 -6.13
CA ASN A 41 -5.09 4.15 -6.30
C ASN A 41 -4.58 3.01 -7.17
N SER A 42 -3.43 3.12 -7.76
CA SER A 42 -2.88 2.07 -8.64
C SER A 42 -2.57 0.75 -7.92
N GLU A 43 -2.41 0.78 -6.62
CA GLU A 43 -2.04 -0.39 -5.81
C GLU A 43 -3.13 -1.47 -5.77
N VAL A 44 -4.38 -1.11 -6.04
CA VAL A 44 -5.52 -1.99 -5.82
C VAL A 44 -6.45 -2.12 -7.03
N HIS A 45 -6.37 -1.21 -8.00
CA HIS A 45 -7.39 -1.15 -9.06
C HIS A 45 -7.38 -2.36 -9.97
N ALA A 46 -6.24 -2.82 -10.45
CA ALA A 46 -6.19 -3.99 -11.32
C ALA A 46 -6.71 -5.25 -10.63
N ALA A 47 -6.31 -5.47 -9.37
CA ALA A 47 -6.86 -6.57 -8.59
C ALA A 47 -8.36 -6.42 -8.37
N GLY A 48 -8.85 -5.20 -8.06
CA GLY A 48 -10.26 -4.90 -7.89
C GLY A 48 -11.08 -5.11 -9.18
N ASP A 49 -10.57 -4.68 -10.33
CA ASP A 49 -11.22 -4.87 -11.61
C ASP A 49 -11.25 -6.35 -12.04
N ALA A 50 -10.25 -7.13 -11.63
CA ALA A 50 -10.25 -8.58 -11.75
C ALA A 50 -11.23 -9.28 -10.78
N GLY A 51 -11.80 -8.54 -9.83
CA GLY A 51 -12.70 -9.06 -8.81
C GLY A 51 -11.97 -9.59 -7.56
N LEU A 52 -10.67 -9.33 -7.43
CA LEU A 52 -9.88 -9.71 -6.28
C LEU A 52 -9.72 -8.54 -5.30
N ALA A 53 -9.35 -8.86 -4.06
CA ALA A 53 -8.85 -7.89 -3.10
C ALA A 53 -7.31 -7.82 -3.18
N PRO A 54 -6.68 -6.73 -2.71
CA PRO A 54 -5.22 -6.64 -2.65
C PRO A 54 -4.56 -7.64 -1.68
N LEU A 55 -5.33 -8.24 -0.79
CA LEU A 55 -4.90 -9.21 0.23
C LEU A 55 -5.87 -10.39 0.21
N THR A 56 -5.50 -11.50 -0.43
CA THR A 56 -6.41 -12.63 -0.67
C THR A 56 -6.27 -13.77 0.32
N ASN A 57 -5.12 -13.90 0.96
CA ASN A 57 -4.71 -15.05 1.77
C ASN A 57 -4.33 -14.64 3.21
N SER A 58 -4.03 -15.63 4.02
CA SER A 58 -3.46 -15.49 5.36
C SER A 58 -1.94 -15.68 5.31
N TYR A 59 -1.22 -15.19 6.31
CA TYR A 59 0.21 -15.47 6.46
C TYR A 59 0.50 -16.96 6.62
N ALA A 60 -0.43 -17.71 7.21
CA ALA A 60 -0.32 -19.15 7.34
C ALA A 60 -0.24 -19.88 5.99
N ASP A 61 -0.76 -19.28 4.90
CA ASP A 61 -0.69 -19.88 3.56
C ASP A 61 0.75 -20.01 3.05
N ALA A 62 1.65 -19.11 3.47
CA ALA A 62 3.06 -19.25 3.13
C ALA A 62 3.71 -20.53 3.66
N ARG A 63 3.16 -21.09 4.76
CA ARG A 63 3.62 -22.38 5.31
C ARG A 63 3.15 -23.60 4.51
N LEU A 64 2.17 -23.39 3.63
CA LEU A 64 1.48 -24.45 2.89
C LEU A 64 1.81 -24.46 1.39
N ALA A 65 2.42 -23.39 0.87
CA ALA A 65 2.72 -23.25 -0.55
C ALA A 65 3.81 -24.25 -1.02
N ASP A 66 3.69 -24.73 -2.25
CA ASP A 66 4.73 -25.49 -2.94
C ASP A 66 5.75 -24.54 -3.59
N THR A 67 5.28 -23.36 -4.02
CA THR A 67 6.12 -22.30 -4.61
C THR A 67 5.69 -20.95 -4.05
N ILE A 68 6.66 -20.09 -3.69
CA ILE A 68 6.42 -18.71 -3.30
C ILE A 68 7.09 -17.78 -4.32
N VAL A 69 6.29 -16.90 -4.94
CA VAL A 69 6.75 -15.91 -5.91
C VAL A 69 6.71 -14.53 -5.27
N ILE A 70 7.82 -13.81 -5.29
CA ILE A 70 7.99 -12.49 -4.70
C ILE A 70 8.46 -11.53 -5.79
N VAL A 71 7.64 -10.53 -6.14
CA VAL A 71 7.92 -9.59 -7.23
C VAL A 71 8.01 -8.17 -6.70
N GLY A 72 9.16 -7.52 -6.89
CA GLY A 72 9.38 -6.13 -6.49
C GLY A 72 9.17 -5.88 -5.00
N ALA A 73 9.59 -6.84 -4.15
CA ALA A 73 9.44 -6.79 -2.71
C ALA A 73 10.67 -7.35 -1.99
N ASN A 74 10.97 -6.80 -0.82
CA ASN A 74 12.09 -7.22 0.03
C ASN A 74 11.61 -7.58 1.45
N PRO A 75 10.82 -8.68 1.60
CA PRO A 75 10.13 -9.00 2.86
C PRO A 75 11.07 -9.31 4.03
N TYR A 76 12.29 -9.77 3.79
CA TYR A 76 13.27 -9.93 4.87
C TYR A 76 13.48 -8.62 5.65
N GLU A 77 13.55 -7.50 4.95
CA GLU A 77 13.76 -6.18 5.58
C GLU A 77 12.46 -5.45 5.90
N THR A 78 11.40 -5.64 5.10
CA THR A 78 10.18 -4.83 5.21
C THR A 78 9.00 -5.53 5.87
N GLN A 79 9.04 -6.87 5.93
CA GLN A 79 8.01 -7.76 6.47
C GLN A 79 8.66 -8.87 7.32
N THR A 80 9.66 -8.52 8.10
CA THR A 80 10.58 -9.43 8.78
C THR A 80 9.85 -10.54 9.55
N ASN A 81 8.83 -10.18 10.33
CA ASN A 81 8.05 -11.16 11.09
C ASN A 81 7.31 -12.17 10.20
N TYR A 82 6.73 -11.71 9.09
CA TYR A 82 6.06 -12.59 8.14
C TYR A 82 7.07 -13.49 7.43
N PHE A 83 8.19 -12.92 7.00
CA PHE A 83 9.25 -13.67 6.33
C PHE A 83 9.82 -14.76 7.23
N LEU A 84 10.26 -14.41 8.44
CA LEU A 84 10.90 -15.36 9.36
C LEU A 84 9.93 -16.40 9.94
N ASN A 85 8.73 -15.97 10.35
CA ASN A 85 7.80 -16.86 11.07
C ASN A 85 6.88 -17.68 10.16
N HIS A 86 6.87 -17.40 8.84
CA HIS A 86 6.00 -18.13 7.93
C HIS A 86 6.73 -18.63 6.68
N MET A 87 7.46 -17.77 5.95
CA MET A 87 8.12 -18.17 4.72
C MET A 87 9.33 -19.06 5.00
N VAL A 88 10.23 -18.64 5.88
CA VAL A 88 11.46 -19.39 6.22
C VAL A 88 11.14 -20.78 6.74
N LEU A 89 10.11 -20.94 7.58
CA LEU A 89 9.68 -22.25 8.07
C LEU A 89 9.25 -23.22 6.96
N ASN A 90 8.79 -22.68 5.83
CA ASN A 90 8.49 -23.49 4.66
C ASN A 90 9.74 -23.72 3.79
N PHE A 91 10.61 -22.72 3.67
CA PHE A 91 11.85 -22.83 2.89
C PHE A 91 12.76 -23.96 3.41
N ASN A 92 12.88 -24.08 4.73
CA ASN A 92 13.74 -25.06 5.38
C ASN A 92 13.05 -26.40 5.71
N GLY A 93 11.80 -26.58 5.28
CA GLY A 93 11.06 -27.84 5.43
C GLY A 93 10.37 -28.06 6.80
N GLU A 94 10.45 -27.13 7.74
CA GLU A 94 9.81 -27.26 9.06
C GLU A 94 8.29 -27.39 9.01
N THR A 95 7.67 -27.05 7.87
CA THR A 95 6.22 -27.13 7.68
C THR A 95 5.75 -28.42 7.00
N GLU A 96 6.62 -29.38 6.71
CA GLU A 96 6.26 -30.62 6.01
C GLU A 96 5.12 -31.39 6.70
N ALA A 97 5.22 -31.63 8.00
CA ALA A 97 4.18 -32.33 8.76
C ALA A 97 2.84 -31.55 8.77
N LEU A 98 2.87 -30.22 8.72
CA LEU A 98 1.66 -29.38 8.58
C LEU A 98 1.03 -29.59 7.20
N LYS A 99 1.81 -29.58 6.13
CA LYS A 99 1.33 -29.84 4.76
C LYS A 99 0.69 -31.22 4.65
N GLN A 100 1.36 -32.26 5.17
CA GLN A 100 0.86 -33.64 5.15
C GLN A 100 -0.47 -33.80 5.87
N ARG A 101 -0.69 -33.06 6.98
CA ARG A 101 -1.98 -33.07 7.70
C ARG A 101 -3.06 -32.25 7.01
N THR A 102 -2.66 -31.22 6.26
CA THR A 102 -3.61 -30.28 5.62
C THR A 102 -4.11 -30.81 4.29
N PHE A 103 -3.28 -31.51 3.55
CA PHE A 103 -3.58 -31.95 2.20
C PHE A 103 -3.70 -33.47 2.09
N VAL A 104 -4.66 -33.89 1.28
CA VAL A 104 -4.71 -35.26 0.77
C VAL A 104 -3.94 -35.28 -0.55
N GLY A 105 -2.97 -36.16 -0.69
CA GLY A 105 -2.17 -36.30 -1.89
C GLY A 105 -0.71 -35.84 -1.72
N GLU A 106 -0.06 -35.49 -2.81
CA GLU A 106 1.36 -35.17 -2.83
C GLU A 106 1.65 -33.79 -2.21
N THR A 107 2.56 -33.75 -1.26
CA THR A 107 3.09 -32.51 -0.66
C THR A 107 4.59 -32.39 -0.90
N THR A 108 5.08 -31.17 -0.98
CA THR A 108 6.52 -30.88 -1.01
C THR A 108 7.04 -30.67 0.41
N ALA A 109 8.23 -31.16 0.73
CA ALA A 109 8.82 -30.91 2.04
C ALA A 109 9.06 -29.42 2.27
N SER A 110 9.73 -28.76 1.33
CA SER A 110 9.99 -27.33 1.31
C SER A 110 9.35 -26.66 0.10
N SER A 111 9.27 -25.33 0.09
CA SER A 111 8.85 -24.56 -1.08
C SER A 111 10.04 -24.17 -1.96
N GLN A 112 9.79 -24.10 -3.27
CA GLN A 112 10.61 -23.36 -4.22
C GLN A 112 10.34 -21.86 -4.07
N VAL A 113 11.33 -21.01 -4.35
CA VAL A 113 11.21 -19.54 -4.19
C VAL A 113 11.65 -18.85 -5.47
N ILE A 114 10.79 -18.03 -6.03
CA ILE A 114 11.08 -17.17 -7.19
C ILE A 114 11.07 -15.73 -6.71
N ILE A 115 12.18 -15.02 -6.90
CA ILE A 115 12.30 -13.60 -6.53
C ILE A 115 12.61 -12.80 -7.79
N VAL A 116 11.73 -11.86 -8.13
CA VAL A 116 11.90 -10.95 -9.26
C VAL A 116 12.26 -9.59 -8.70
N ASP A 117 13.51 -9.19 -8.84
CA ASP A 117 14.04 -7.91 -8.36
C ASP A 117 15.31 -7.55 -9.13
N PRO A 118 15.49 -6.30 -9.60
CA PRO A 118 16.72 -5.89 -10.26
C PRO A 118 17.96 -5.96 -9.37
N ARG A 119 17.78 -5.96 -8.07
CA ARG A 119 18.85 -6.04 -7.07
C ARG A 119 18.83 -7.39 -6.36
N ARG A 120 20.02 -7.95 -6.11
CA ARG A 120 20.16 -9.08 -5.20
C ARG A 120 19.98 -8.61 -3.75
N THR A 121 18.73 -8.59 -3.30
CA THR A 121 18.32 -8.10 -1.98
C THR A 121 18.70 -9.06 -0.85
N MET A 122 18.59 -8.59 0.40
CA MET A 122 18.74 -9.47 1.57
C MET A 122 17.69 -10.60 1.60
N THR A 123 16.51 -10.40 1.00
CA THR A 123 15.52 -11.48 0.83
C THR A 123 16.07 -12.63 0.00
N VAL A 124 16.82 -12.36 -1.09
CA VAL A 124 17.44 -13.41 -1.90
C VAL A 124 18.46 -14.18 -1.07
N ALA A 125 19.37 -13.47 -0.41
CA ALA A 125 20.41 -14.10 0.41
C ALA A 125 19.84 -14.94 1.56
N ALA A 126 18.80 -14.44 2.23
CA ALA A 126 18.15 -15.14 3.33
C ALA A 126 17.32 -16.35 2.84
N ALA A 127 16.67 -16.24 1.69
CA ALA A 127 15.97 -17.38 1.07
C ALA A 127 16.96 -18.51 0.66
N GLU A 128 18.09 -18.15 0.03
CA GLU A 128 19.14 -19.11 -0.32
C GLU A 128 19.75 -19.81 0.90
N ALA A 129 19.92 -19.06 2.00
CA ALA A 129 20.42 -19.64 3.25
C ALA A 129 19.42 -20.61 3.89
N ALA A 130 18.11 -20.37 3.73
CA ALA A 130 17.08 -21.22 4.32
C ALA A 130 16.66 -22.39 3.42
N ALA A 131 16.53 -22.18 2.12
CA ALA A 131 16.01 -23.19 1.16
C ALA A 131 17.09 -23.98 0.43
N GLY A 132 18.35 -23.50 0.43
CA GLY A 132 19.38 -23.92 -0.52
C GLY A 132 19.29 -23.15 -1.84
N LYS A 133 20.44 -22.88 -2.45
CA LYS A 133 20.50 -22.07 -3.70
C LYS A 133 19.73 -22.71 -4.85
N GLU A 134 19.70 -24.02 -4.91
CA GLU A 134 19.01 -24.81 -5.94
C GLU A 134 17.48 -24.67 -5.87
N ASN A 135 16.94 -24.18 -4.76
CA ASN A 135 15.52 -23.95 -4.55
C ASN A 135 15.14 -22.46 -4.62
N VAL A 136 16.08 -21.60 -4.98
CA VAL A 136 15.85 -20.15 -5.13
C VAL A 136 16.22 -19.68 -6.53
N LEU A 137 15.24 -19.16 -7.25
CA LEU A 137 15.43 -18.57 -8.57
C LEU A 137 15.33 -17.03 -8.44
N HIS A 138 16.47 -16.36 -8.58
CA HIS A 138 16.52 -14.91 -8.62
C HIS A 138 16.50 -14.42 -10.07
N LEU A 139 15.37 -13.88 -10.50
CA LEU A 139 15.20 -13.26 -11.83
C LEU A 139 15.58 -11.79 -11.72
N GLN A 140 16.83 -11.50 -12.05
CA GLN A 140 17.38 -10.14 -12.00
C GLN A 140 16.94 -9.37 -13.24
N ILE A 141 15.83 -8.66 -13.11
CA ILE A 141 15.11 -8.03 -14.21
C ILE A 141 15.62 -6.60 -14.46
N GLU A 142 15.66 -6.18 -15.73
CA GLU A 142 15.79 -4.77 -16.08
C GLU A 142 14.57 -3.98 -15.57
N PRO A 143 14.77 -2.84 -14.86
CA PRO A 143 13.67 -2.07 -14.27
C PRO A 143 12.60 -1.67 -15.29
N GLY A 144 11.33 -1.94 -14.95
CA GLY A 144 10.16 -1.58 -15.76
C GLY A 144 9.81 -2.58 -16.88
N THR A 145 10.38 -3.77 -16.86
CA THR A 145 10.10 -4.82 -17.86
C THR A 145 9.27 -5.99 -17.30
N ASP A 146 8.68 -5.82 -16.13
CA ASP A 146 7.91 -6.81 -15.38
C ASP A 146 6.80 -7.48 -16.22
N ILE A 147 6.05 -6.71 -17.00
CA ILE A 147 4.97 -7.22 -17.85
C ILE A 147 5.52 -8.23 -18.88
N SER A 148 6.66 -7.94 -19.47
CA SER A 148 7.30 -8.82 -20.46
C SER A 148 7.67 -10.16 -19.84
N LEU A 149 8.25 -10.15 -18.64
CA LEU A 149 8.62 -11.35 -17.90
C LEU A 149 7.38 -12.17 -17.52
N LEU A 150 6.41 -11.54 -16.84
CA LEU A 150 5.23 -12.23 -16.33
C LEU A 150 4.37 -12.81 -17.45
N ASN A 151 4.21 -12.07 -18.56
CA ASN A 151 3.48 -12.57 -19.74
C ASN A 151 4.23 -13.71 -20.45
N ALA A 152 5.57 -13.68 -20.50
CA ALA A 152 6.35 -14.79 -21.06
C ALA A 152 6.21 -16.06 -20.20
N ILE A 153 6.30 -15.94 -18.88
CA ILE A 153 6.06 -17.07 -17.97
C ILE A 153 4.63 -17.62 -18.16
N ALA A 154 3.63 -16.74 -18.20
CA ALA A 154 2.23 -17.14 -18.43
C ALA A 154 2.04 -17.79 -19.81
N ARG A 155 2.75 -17.32 -20.86
CA ARG A 155 2.71 -17.93 -22.19
C ARG A 155 3.30 -19.35 -22.18
N VAL A 156 4.39 -19.59 -21.45
CA VAL A 156 4.95 -20.95 -21.26
C VAL A 156 3.94 -21.85 -20.54
N VAL A 157 3.32 -21.37 -19.46
CA VAL A 157 2.27 -22.11 -18.73
C VAL A 157 1.11 -22.49 -19.66
N LEU A 158 0.68 -21.58 -20.54
CA LEU A 158 -0.37 -21.84 -21.51
C LEU A 158 0.05 -22.90 -22.54
N GLU A 159 1.24 -22.77 -23.11
CA GLU A 159 1.79 -23.68 -24.14
C GLU A 159 1.93 -25.10 -23.62
N LYS A 160 2.45 -25.24 -22.41
CA LYS A 160 2.60 -26.52 -21.70
C LYS A 160 1.28 -27.09 -21.17
N ARG A 161 0.16 -26.37 -21.34
CA ARG A 161 -1.17 -26.74 -20.83
C ARG A 161 -1.21 -26.94 -19.30
N TRP A 162 -0.38 -26.18 -18.58
CA TRP A 162 -0.33 -26.21 -17.13
C TRP A 162 -1.33 -25.28 -16.44
N HIS A 163 -2.08 -24.50 -17.21
CA HIS A 163 -3.17 -23.64 -16.71
C HIS A 163 -4.35 -24.47 -16.17
N ASP A 164 -5.07 -23.91 -15.18
CA ASP A 164 -6.23 -24.58 -14.58
C ASP A 164 -7.50 -24.27 -15.37
N ILE A 165 -7.71 -25.01 -16.47
CA ILE A 165 -8.87 -24.80 -17.35
C ILE A 165 -10.20 -25.01 -16.63
N ALA A 166 -10.26 -25.89 -15.63
CA ALA A 166 -11.47 -26.14 -14.85
C ALA A 166 -11.81 -24.92 -13.98
N PHE A 167 -10.81 -24.36 -13.28
CA PHE A 167 -10.97 -23.13 -12.52
C PHE A 167 -11.40 -21.96 -13.43
N ILE A 168 -10.72 -21.78 -14.56
CA ILE A 168 -11.01 -20.68 -15.49
C ILE A 168 -12.46 -20.77 -15.99
N ARG A 169 -12.92 -21.92 -16.45
CA ARG A 169 -14.30 -22.12 -16.93
C ARG A 169 -15.34 -21.91 -15.83
N GLN A 170 -15.08 -22.39 -14.66
CA GLN A 170 -16.03 -22.35 -13.55
C GLN A 170 -16.07 -20.98 -12.87
N ARG A 171 -14.91 -20.35 -12.64
CA ARG A 171 -14.74 -19.23 -11.74
C ARG A 171 -14.34 -17.92 -12.41
N SER A 172 -14.09 -17.91 -13.73
CA SER A 172 -13.73 -16.71 -14.48
C SER A 172 -14.70 -16.42 -15.61
N GLU A 173 -14.75 -15.18 -16.06
CA GLU A 173 -15.47 -14.78 -17.28
C GLU A 173 -14.64 -15.22 -18.49
N TRP A 174 -15.11 -16.24 -19.22
CA TRP A 174 -14.37 -16.88 -20.31
C TRP A 174 -13.87 -15.93 -21.39
N GLN A 175 -14.70 -14.97 -21.79
CA GLN A 175 -14.34 -13.99 -22.82
C GLN A 175 -13.14 -13.12 -22.43
N THR A 176 -12.98 -12.85 -21.13
CA THR A 176 -11.82 -12.09 -20.64
C THR A 176 -10.54 -12.91 -20.71
N PHE A 177 -10.61 -14.22 -20.49
CA PHE A 177 -9.48 -15.13 -20.68
C PHE A 177 -9.06 -15.21 -22.16
N GLU A 178 -10.01 -15.30 -23.10
CA GLU A 178 -9.71 -15.27 -24.53
C GLU A 178 -9.07 -13.94 -24.96
N ALA A 179 -9.54 -12.82 -24.42
CA ALA A 179 -8.93 -11.51 -24.66
C ALA A 179 -7.50 -11.45 -24.12
N TYR A 180 -7.26 -11.96 -22.92
CA TYR A 180 -5.93 -12.05 -22.32
C TYR A 180 -4.97 -12.88 -23.17
N GLN A 181 -5.40 -14.06 -23.65
CA GLN A 181 -4.59 -14.90 -24.52
C GLN A 181 -4.13 -14.16 -25.78
N ARG A 182 -5.05 -13.45 -26.45
CA ARG A 182 -4.72 -12.72 -27.68
C ARG A 182 -3.86 -11.50 -27.45
N SER A 183 -4.22 -10.65 -26.48
CA SER A 183 -3.60 -9.34 -26.32
C SER A 183 -2.33 -9.36 -25.47
N SER A 184 -2.25 -10.26 -24.48
CA SER A 184 -1.13 -10.30 -23.54
C SER A 184 -0.16 -11.43 -23.82
N LEU A 185 -0.67 -12.63 -24.13
CA LEU A 185 0.15 -13.81 -24.34
C LEU A 185 0.60 -14.03 -25.78
N GLY A 186 0.04 -13.31 -26.76
CA GLY A 186 0.44 -13.39 -28.15
C GLY A 186 0.38 -14.82 -28.71
N VAL A 187 -0.77 -15.47 -28.55
CA VAL A 187 -0.97 -16.89 -28.95
C VAL A 187 -0.85 -17.13 -30.46
N ASP A 188 -0.88 -16.09 -31.25
CA ASP A 188 -0.69 -16.07 -32.70
C ASP A 188 0.81 -16.08 -33.11
N ARG A 189 1.73 -15.98 -32.17
CA ARG A 189 3.18 -15.98 -32.41
C ARG A 189 3.83 -17.26 -31.86
N PRO A 190 4.95 -17.72 -32.47
CA PRO A 190 5.76 -18.82 -31.92
C PRO A 190 6.26 -18.51 -30.51
N ILE A 191 6.15 -19.48 -29.59
CA ILE A 191 6.58 -19.30 -28.20
C ILE A 191 8.06 -18.98 -28.09
N ALA A 192 8.91 -19.60 -28.91
CA ALA A 192 10.35 -19.37 -28.89
C ALA A 192 10.71 -17.90 -29.17
N GLU A 193 10.03 -17.26 -30.14
CA GLU A 193 10.22 -15.84 -30.43
C GLU A 193 9.80 -14.96 -29.24
N LEU A 194 8.71 -15.32 -28.58
CA LEU A 194 8.18 -14.55 -27.46
C LEU A 194 9.08 -14.63 -26.23
N VAL A 195 9.62 -15.81 -25.95
CA VAL A 195 10.53 -16.00 -24.82
C VAL A 195 11.87 -15.35 -25.12
N ALA A 196 12.41 -15.48 -26.32
CA ALA A 196 13.66 -14.80 -26.73
C ALA A 196 13.51 -13.26 -26.68
N GLU A 197 12.38 -12.72 -27.14
CA GLU A 197 12.09 -11.27 -27.01
C GLU A 197 12.00 -10.84 -25.54
N ALA A 198 11.33 -11.63 -24.69
CA ALA A 198 11.24 -11.35 -23.28
C ALA A 198 12.62 -11.40 -22.61
N ALA A 199 13.43 -12.40 -22.91
CA ALA A 199 14.80 -12.51 -22.40
C ALA A 199 15.65 -11.30 -22.80
N LEU A 200 15.59 -10.90 -24.05
CA LEU A 200 16.30 -9.71 -24.56
C LEU A 200 15.87 -8.42 -23.84
N VAL A 201 14.57 -8.24 -23.62
CA VAL A 201 14.01 -7.02 -23.00
C VAL A 201 14.26 -6.98 -21.50
N THR A 202 14.18 -8.13 -20.84
CA THR A 202 14.24 -8.22 -19.38
C THR A 202 15.64 -8.47 -18.84
N GLY A 203 16.57 -8.94 -19.67
CA GLY A 203 17.89 -9.40 -19.24
C GLY A 203 17.88 -10.77 -18.54
N VAL A 204 16.71 -11.41 -18.41
CA VAL A 204 16.57 -12.74 -17.80
C VAL A 204 16.82 -13.82 -18.84
N ALA A 205 17.58 -14.86 -18.51
CA ALA A 205 17.83 -15.96 -19.43
C ALA A 205 16.55 -16.69 -19.84
N GLU A 206 16.47 -17.17 -21.09
CA GLU A 206 15.31 -17.92 -21.58
C GLU A 206 15.03 -19.15 -20.71
N GLU A 207 16.08 -19.87 -20.32
CA GLU A 207 15.99 -21.03 -19.46
C GLU A 207 15.31 -20.71 -18.12
N ASP A 208 15.66 -19.60 -17.49
CA ASP A 208 15.09 -19.14 -16.23
C ASP A 208 13.59 -18.82 -16.35
N ILE A 209 13.14 -18.32 -17.52
CA ILE A 209 11.72 -18.12 -17.81
C ILE A 209 10.97 -19.46 -17.83
N TYR A 210 11.55 -20.48 -18.46
CA TYR A 210 10.97 -21.83 -18.46
C TYR A 210 11.00 -22.47 -17.07
N ILE A 211 12.07 -22.32 -16.30
CA ILE A 211 12.18 -22.81 -14.92
C ILE A 211 11.13 -22.13 -14.03
N ALA A 212 10.94 -20.81 -14.15
CA ALA A 212 9.92 -20.08 -13.41
C ALA A 212 8.51 -20.63 -13.71
N ALA A 213 8.19 -20.86 -14.98
CA ALA A 213 6.91 -21.43 -15.37
C ALA A 213 6.70 -22.85 -14.81
N ASP A 214 7.74 -23.67 -14.83
CA ASP A 214 7.74 -25.01 -14.24
C ASP A 214 7.46 -24.95 -12.74
N TRP A 215 8.21 -24.14 -12.02
CA TRP A 215 8.05 -24.01 -10.57
C TRP A 215 6.69 -23.47 -10.17
N ILE A 216 6.11 -22.59 -10.98
CA ILE A 216 4.77 -22.02 -10.72
C ILE A 216 3.65 -23.02 -10.99
N ALA A 217 3.70 -23.78 -12.09
CA ALA A 217 2.51 -24.41 -12.62
C ALA A 217 2.66 -25.86 -13.11
N ALA A 218 3.86 -26.39 -13.27
CA ALA A 218 4.03 -27.78 -13.72
C ALA A 218 3.35 -28.75 -12.74
N PRO A 219 2.59 -29.74 -13.24
CA PRO A 219 1.95 -30.75 -12.39
C PRO A 219 2.99 -31.52 -11.56
N LYS A 220 2.64 -31.88 -10.34
CA LYS A 220 3.40 -32.81 -9.52
C LYS A 220 3.39 -34.21 -10.13
N LYS A 221 4.23 -35.12 -9.62
CA LYS A 221 4.40 -36.50 -10.16
C LYS A 221 3.09 -37.25 -10.36
N LYS A 222 2.12 -37.06 -9.45
CA LYS A 222 0.78 -37.68 -9.53
C LYS A 222 -0.25 -36.84 -10.31
N GLY A 223 0.18 -35.81 -11.04
CA GLY A 223 -0.70 -34.92 -11.81
C GLY A 223 -1.40 -33.83 -11.00
N GLU A 224 -1.14 -33.74 -9.71
CA GLU A 224 -1.70 -32.72 -8.86
C GLU A 224 -1.09 -31.35 -9.17
N ARG A 225 -1.90 -30.29 -9.05
CA ARG A 225 -1.44 -28.91 -9.29
C ARG A 225 -0.57 -28.42 -8.15
N LYS A 226 0.44 -27.64 -8.48
CA LYS A 226 1.22 -26.89 -7.50
C LYS A 226 0.35 -25.80 -6.85
N ARG A 227 0.62 -25.54 -5.58
CA ARG A 227 0.05 -24.42 -4.81
C ARG A 227 1.06 -23.30 -4.80
N THR A 228 0.78 -22.27 -5.58
CA THR A 228 1.68 -21.13 -5.72
C THR A 228 1.09 -19.92 -5.03
N LEU A 229 1.89 -19.30 -4.17
CA LEU A 229 1.56 -18.07 -3.46
C LEU A 229 2.32 -16.92 -4.08
N PHE A 230 1.59 -15.95 -4.62
CA PHE A 230 2.13 -14.78 -5.28
C PHE A 230 2.14 -13.59 -4.35
N HIS A 231 3.27 -12.93 -4.27
CA HIS A 231 3.45 -11.68 -3.55
C HIS A 231 4.06 -10.60 -4.43
N TYR A 232 3.56 -9.38 -4.28
CA TYR A 232 4.11 -8.21 -4.97
C TYR A 232 4.10 -6.98 -4.05
N GLU A 233 4.95 -6.01 -4.31
CA GLU A 233 4.95 -4.74 -3.56
C GLU A 233 5.45 -3.57 -4.41
N LYS A 234 6.09 -2.59 -3.81
CA LYS A 234 6.36 -1.27 -4.39
C LYS A 234 7.14 -1.29 -5.71
N GLY A 235 7.95 -2.31 -5.97
CA GLY A 235 8.62 -2.48 -7.25
C GLY A 235 7.63 -2.55 -8.42
N LEU A 236 6.56 -3.34 -8.28
CA LEU A 236 5.48 -3.40 -9.26
C LEU A 236 4.56 -2.17 -9.21
N ILE A 237 4.17 -1.78 -7.97
CA ILE A 237 3.13 -0.79 -7.72
C ILE A 237 3.56 0.61 -8.17
N TRP A 238 4.84 0.96 -8.04
CA TRP A 238 5.36 2.29 -8.36
C TRP A 238 6.06 2.37 -9.72
N GLY A 239 6.00 1.30 -10.48
CA GLY A 239 6.46 1.30 -11.87
C GLY A 239 5.57 2.14 -12.79
N LEU A 240 6.09 2.47 -13.97
CA LEU A 240 5.39 3.31 -14.98
C LEU A 240 4.05 2.72 -15.43
N LYS A 241 3.89 1.41 -15.36
CA LYS A 241 2.74 0.63 -15.80
C LYS A 241 2.12 -0.14 -14.63
N ASN A 242 1.97 0.52 -13.51
CA ASN A 242 1.54 -0.10 -12.26
C ASN A 242 0.24 -0.91 -12.36
N TYR A 243 -0.76 -0.42 -13.09
CA TYR A 243 -2.02 -1.13 -13.30
C TYR A 243 -1.79 -2.44 -14.06
N GLU A 244 -1.10 -2.36 -15.19
CA GLU A 244 -0.81 -3.51 -16.03
C GLU A 244 0.18 -4.49 -15.38
N ASN A 245 1.15 -3.99 -14.60
CA ASN A 245 2.06 -4.84 -13.81
C ASN A 245 1.29 -5.70 -12.81
N ILE A 246 0.33 -5.10 -12.09
CA ILE A 246 -0.50 -5.83 -11.13
C ILE A 246 -1.46 -6.77 -11.86
N ALA A 247 -2.03 -6.34 -13.00
CA ALA A 247 -2.86 -7.22 -13.82
C ALA A 247 -2.11 -8.48 -14.23
N ALA A 248 -0.88 -8.36 -14.72
CA ALA A 248 -0.08 -9.50 -15.19
C ALA A 248 0.16 -10.57 -14.11
N ILE A 249 0.47 -10.16 -12.86
CA ILE A 249 0.65 -11.14 -11.77
C ILE A 249 -0.68 -11.72 -11.28
N VAL A 250 -1.75 -10.94 -11.26
CA VAL A 250 -3.10 -11.39 -10.92
C VAL A 250 -3.61 -12.39 -11.94
N ASP A 251 -3.42 -12.11 -13.24
CA ASP A 251 -3.81 -12.99 -14.32
C ASP A 251 -3.06 -14.33 -14.28
N LEU A 252 -1.77 -14.30 -13.97
CA LEU A 252 -0.98 -15.53 -13.79
C LEU A 252 -1.50 -16.36 -12.60
N ALA A 253 -1.88 -15.73 -11.49
CA ALA A 253 -2.46 -16.41 -10.33
C ALA A 253 -3.84 -17.01 -10.66
N LEU A 254 -4.70 -16.28 -11.37
CA LEU A 254 -6.01 -16.76 -11.85
C LEU A 254 -5.86 -17.90 -12.85
N MET A 255 -4.95 -17.76 -13.82
CA MET A 255 -4.71 -18.73 -14.87
C MET A 255 -4.27 -20.09 -14.30
N THR A 256 -3.50 -20.07 -13.22
CA THR A 256 -3.01 -21.27 -12.55
C THR A 256 -3.95 -21.78 -11.45
N GLY A 257 -5.10 -21.12 -11.22
CA GLY A 257 -6.09 -21.47 -10.22
C GLY A 257 -5.60 -21.31 -8.77
N ASN A 258 -4.63 -20.43 -8.56
CA ASN A 258 -3.96 -20.20 -7.27
C ASN A 258 -4.62 -19.09 -6.45
N VAL A 259 -5.94 -19.14 -6.33
CA VAL A 259 -6.74 -18.21 -5.52
C VAL A 259 -7.83 -18.98 -4.77
N GLY A 260 -8.04 -18.65 -3.50
CA GLY A 260 -9.12 -19.21 -2.67
C GLY A 260 -8.90 -20.65 -2.23
N LYS A 261 -7.67 -21.10 -2.16
CA LYS A 261 -7.29 -22.44 -1.69
C LYS A 261 -6.17 -22.33 -0.65
N PRO A 262 -6.04 -23.28 0.31
CA PRO A 262 -4.90 -23.29 1.23
C PRO A 262 -3.55 -23.33 0.49
N GLY A 263 -2.61 -22.51 0.91
CA GLY A 263 -1.27 -22.42 0.30
C GLY A 263 -1.23 -21.65 -1.02
N THR A 264 -2.29 -20.93 -1.37
CA THR A 264 -2.37 -20.12 -2.57
C THR A 264 -2.80 -18.67 -2.26
N GLY A 265 -2.67 -17.79 -3.23
CA GLY A 265 -3.12 -16.41 -3.15
C GLY A 265 -2.32 -15.50 -4.06
N CYS A 266 -2.82 -14.29 -4.24
CA CYS A 266 -2.11 -13.20 -4.89
C CYS A 266 -2.31 -11.95 -4.03
N SER A 267 -1.29 -11.58 -3.26
CA SER A 267 -1.39 -10.51 -2.27
C SER A 267 -0.20 -9.58 -2.31
N ARG A 268 -0.49 -8.29 -2.18
CA ARG A 268 0.58 -7.33 -1.94
C ARG A 268 1.17 -7.53 -0.53
N LEU A 269 2.45 -7.24 -0.41
CA LEU A 269 3.15 -7.24 0.87
C LEU A 269 3.09 -5.84 1.49
N GLY A 270 1.89 -5.37 1.81
CA GLY A 270 1.69 -4.07 2.45
C GLY A 270 2.26 -4.03 3.87
N GLY A 271 2.99 -2.99 4.19
CA GLY A 271 3.57 -2.75 5.51
C GLY A 271 2.71 -1.88 6.42
N HIS A 272 1.58 -1.39 5.95
CA HIS A 272 0.67 -0.50 6.67
C HIS A 272 -0.77 -0.99 6.57
N GLN A 273 -1.68 -0.30 7.23
CA GLN A 273 -3.10 -0.57 7.13
C GLN A 273 -3.58 -0.61 5.69
N GLU A 274 -4.30 -1.67 5.35
CA GLU A 274 -4.85 -1.87 4.01
C GLU A 274 -6.32 -1.40 3.90
N ALA A 275 -7.02 -1.28 5.01
CA ALA A 275 -8.38 -0.81 5.03
C ALA A 275 -8.49 0.61 5.55
N TYR A 276 -9.03 1.50 4.73
CA TYR A 276 -9.40 2.84 5.13
C TYR A 276 -10.86 2.87 5.53
N VAL A 277 -11.10 3.35 6.73
CA VAL A 277 -12.45 3.55 7.25
C VAL A 277 -12.77 5.03 7.14
N ARG A 278 -13.34 5.44 6.03
CA ARG A 278 -13.70 6.84 5.77
C ARG A 278 -15.01 6.95 5.02
N PRO A 279 -15.77 8.02 5.24
CA PRO A 279 -16.88 8.34 4.35
C PRO A 279 -16.39 8.55 2.91
N PRO A 280 -17.25 8.33 1.91
CA PRO A 280 -16.88 8.58 0.52
C PRO A 280 -16.52 10.04 0.28
N TYR A 281 -15.64 10.28 -0.67
CA TYR A 281 -15.31 11.64 -1.10
C TYR A 281 -16.54 12.40 -1.57
N PRO A 282 -16.65 13.71 -1.28
CA PRO A 282 -17.72 14.54 -1.82
C PRO A 282 -17.75 14.45 -3.34
N GLY A 283 -18.89 14.06 -3.92
CA GLY A 283 -19.02 13.84 -5.35
C GLY A 283 -18.38 12.55 -5.86
N GLY A 284 -18.13 11.58 -4.97
CA GLY A 284 -17.72 10.20 -5.30
C GLY A 284 -16.25 10.01 -5.67
N ARG A 285 -15.45 11.08 -5.77
CA ARG A 285 -14.02 10.99 -6.13
C ARG A 285 -13.21 12.15 -5.55
N PRO A 286 -11.91 11.95 -5.24
CA PRO A 286 -11.02 13.04 -4.86
C PRO A 286 -10.79 14.02 -6.02
N ALA A 287 -10.29 15.21 -5.70
CA ALA A 287 -9.74 16.10 -6.71
C ALA A 287 -8.37 15.59 -7.15
N LEU A 288 -8.10 15.68 -8.44
CA LEU A 288 -6.78 15.38 -9.00
C LEU A 288 -5.83 16.60 -8.85
N ASN A 289 -4.54 16.36 -8.99
CA ASN A 289 -3.48 17.38 -9.03
C ASN A 289 -3.55 18.39 -7.87
N VAL A 290 -3.70 17.87 -6.67
CA VAL A 290 -3.98 18.70 -5.50
C VAL A 290 -2.79 19.54 -5.10
N ASP A 291 -1.56 19.07 -5.31
CA ASP A 291 -0.33 19.80 -5.05
C ASP A 291 -0.22 21.01 -6.00
N GLU A 292 -0.57 20.82 -7.27
CA GLU A 292 -0.66 21.92 -8.23
C GLU A 292 -1.65 23.01 -7.78
N ALA A 293 -2.75 22.65 -7.15
CA ALA A 293 -3.70 23.63 -6.62
C ALA A 293 -3.11 24.48 -5.48
N ILE A 294 -2.15 23.94 -4.71
CA ILE A 294 -1.41 24.71 -3.71
C ILE A 294 -0.52 25.74 -4.41
N HIS A 295 0.28 25.29 -5.38
CA HIS A 295 1.19 26.17 -6.12
C HIS A 295 0.46 27.26 -6.91
N ARG A 296 -0.70 26.95 -7.51
CA ARG A 296 -1.53 27.93 -8.22
C ARG A 296 -2.32 28.91 -7.34
N GLY A 297 -2.19 28.83 -6.02
CA GLY A 297 -2.87 29.76 -5.11
C GLY A 297 -4.35 29.47 -4.87
N GLU A 298 -4.86 28.33 -5.33
CA GLU A 298 -6.27 27.95 -5.17
C GLU A 298 -6.60 27.49 -3.73
N VAL A 299 -5.59 27.08 -2.95
CA VAL A 299 -5.74 26.63 -1.57
C VAL A 299 -5.54 27.82 -0.62
N LYS A 300 -6.54 28.13 0.19
CA LYS A 300 -6.50 29.22 1.18
C LYS A 300 -6.19 28.73 2.58
N VAL A 301 -6.61 27.51 2.92
CA VAL A 301 -6.27 26.85 4.19
C VAL A 301 -5.65 25.51 3.87
N PHE A 302 -4.45 25.28 4.34
CA PHE A 302 -3.74 24.03 4.18
C PHE A 302 -3.53 23.37 5.54
N TRP A 303 -4.12 22.20 5.73
CA TRP A 303 -3.97 21.40 6.94
C TRP A 303 -3.09 20.18 6.64
N ILE A 304 -2.01 20.05 7.33
CA ILE A 304 -1.02 18.98 7.21
C ILE A 304 -1.16 18.10 8.44
N GLY A 305 -1.60 16.85 8.27
CA GLY A 305 -1.77 15.88 9.36
C GLY A 305 -0.85 14.68 9.20
N GLY A 306 0.13 14.51 10.09
CA GLY A 306 1.05 13.38 10.10
C GLY A 306 1.84 13.20 8.79
N CYS A 307 2.16 14.28 8.12
CA CYS A 307 2.88 14.31 6.84
C CYS A 307 3.97 15.38 6.85
N ASN A 308 4.99 15.19 6.02
CA ASN A 308 6.08 16.16 5.90
C ASN A 308 6.32 16.55 4.44
N PRO A 309 5.36 17.29 3.80
CA PRO A 309 5.39 17.57 2.37
C PRO A 309 6.65 18.32 1.88
N VAL A 310 7.32 19.12 2.69
CA VAL A 310 8.59 19.75 2.30
C VAL A 310 9.76 18.79 2.14
N LEU A 311 9.59 17.51 2.55
CA LEU A 311 10.57 16.44 2.33
C LEU A 311 10.06 15.31 1.43
N THR A 312 8.73 15.20 1.23
CA THR A 312 8.14 13.99 0.65
C THR A 312 7.34 14.21 -0.63
N THR A 313 7.13 15.46 -1.07
CA THR A 313 6.54 15.73 -2.39
C THR A 313 7.56 15.63 -3.51
N LEU A 314 7.10 15.40 -4.74
CA LEU A 314 7.97 15.35 -5.92
C LEU A 314 8.71 16.68 -6.18
N ARG A 315 8.16 17.80 -5.70
CA ARG A 315 8.74 19.14 -5.78
C ARG A 315 8.90 19.72 -4.38
N ALA A 316 9.67 19.06 -3.54
CA ALA A 316 9.82 19.41 -2.13
C ALA A 316 10.24 20.87 -1.93
N GLU A 317 11.26 21.35 -2.62
CA GLU A 317 11.73 22.74 -2.56
C GLU A 317 10.67 23.74 -3.04
N ALA A 318 9.92 23.42 -4.10
CA ALA A 318 8.84 24.28 -4.57
C ALA A 318 7.68 24.33 -3.56
N MET A 319 7.42 23.22 -2.87
CA MET A 319 6.44 23.16 -1.79
C MET A 319 6.88 24.08 -0.65
N GLU A 320 8.12 23.96 -0.19
CA GLU A 320 8.65 24.79 0.89
C GLU A 320 8.59 26.28 0.54
N ARG A 321 9.06 26.68 -0.64
CA ARG A 321 8.93 28.06 -1.11
C ARG A 321 7.48 28.55 -1.09
N THR A 322 6.56 27.73 -1.56
CA THR A 322 5.12 28.08 -1.55
C THR A 322 4.58 28.26 -0.13
N LEU A 323 5.01 27.44 0.84
CA LEU A 323 4.62 27.60 2.25
C LEU A 323 5.20 28.91 2.83
N ILE A 324 6.45 29.23 2.54
CA ILE A 324 7.12 30.44 2.99
C ILE A 324 6.41 31.68 2.40
N GLU A 325 6.33 31.77 1.08
CA GLU A 325 5.83 32.95 0.36
C GLU A 325 4.37 33.24 0.68
N ARG A 326 3.52 32.21 0.59
CA ARG A 326 2.08 32.38 0.82
C ARG A 326 1.71 32.42 2.30
N GLY A 327 2.54 31.82 3.18
CA GLY A 327 2.38 31.92 4.62
C GLY A 327 2.77 33.30 5.18
N ALA A 328 3.70 34.01 4.55
CA ALA A 328 4.26 35.24 5.07
C ALA A 328 3.20 36.33 5.38
N SER A 329 2.29 36.60 4.44
CA SER A 329 1.26 37.63 4.62
C SER A 329 0.29 37.32 5.76
N VAL A 330 0.00 36.02 5.99
CA VAL A 330 -0.82 35.59 7.12
C VAL A 330 -0.05 35.73 8.44
N ARG A 331 1.24 35.39 8.45
CA ARG A 331 2.10 35.54 9.62
C ARG A 331 2.21 37.01 10.04
N ASP A 332 2.46 37.90 9.09
CA ASP A 332 2.53 39.33 9.33
C ASP A 332 1.24 39.89 9.93
N VAL A 333 0.10 39.46 9.41
CA VAL A 333 -1.20 39.86 9.93
C VAL A 333 -1.45 39.34 11.33
N LEU A 334 -1.08 38.12 11.62
CA LEU A 334 -1.20 37.51 12.96
C LEU A 334 -0.36 38.28 13.99
N GLU A 335 0.85 38.70 13.65
CA GLU A 335 1.71 39.53 14.53
C GLU A 335 1.13 40.94 14.71
N LYS A 336 0.72 41.63 13.63
CA LYS A 336 0.13 42.97 13.68
C LYS A 336 -1.19 43.03 14.47
N THR A 337 -1.89 41.91 14.55
CA THR A 337 -3.16 41.79 15.26
C THR A 337 -3.05 41.10 16.62
N LYS A 338 -1.83 40.85 17.08
CA LYS A 338 -1.59 40.24 18.40
C LYS A 338 -2.24 41.09 19.50
N GLY A 339 -2.98 40.43 20.39
CA GLY A 339 -3.74 41.11 21.46
C GLY A 339 -5.08 41.73 21.06
N LYS A 340 -5.42 41.79 19.75
CA LYS A 340 -6.73 42.22 19.32
C LYS A 340 -7.82 41.15 19.53
N PRO A 341 -9.10 41.55 19.60
CA PRO A 341 -10.22 40.62 19.63
C PRO A 341 -10.16 39.60 18.51
N ILE A 342 -10.57 38.36 18.79
CA ILE A 342 -10.47 37.26 17.83
C ILE A 342 -11.19 37.54 16.51
N GLY A 343 -12.33 38.26 16.55
CA GLY A 343 -13.06 38.64 15.34
C GLY A 343 -12.27 39.52 14.39
N GLU A 344 -11.54 40.53 14.92
CA GLU A 344 -10.69 41.40 14.11
C GLU A 344 -9.52 40.59 13.50
N ARG A 345 -8.92 39.69 14.27
CA ARG A 345 -7.84 38.82 13.81
C ARG A 345 -8.31 37.91 12.67
N VAL A 346 -9.48 37.32 12.80
CA VAL A 346 -10.07 36.47 11.77
C VAL A 346 -10.34 37.23 10.48
N VAL A 347 -10.93 38.44 10.57
CA VAL A 347 -11.17 39.32 9.41
C VAL A 347 -9.87 39.64 8.68
N ALA A 348 -8.84 40.03 9.41
CA ALA A 348 -7.54 40.35 8.83
C ALA A 348 -6.86 39.15 8.16
N VAL A 349 -6.92 37.94 8.78
CA VAL A 349 -6.41 36.72 8.19
C VAL A 349 -7.19 36.33 6.92
N VAL A 350 -8.52 36.44 6.94
CA VAL A 350 -9.36 36.16 5.76
C VAL A 350 -8.98 37.10 4.60
N GLU A 351 -8.74 38.40 4.89
CA GLU A 351 -8.32 39.35 3.87
C GLU A 351 -6.93 39.02 3.30
N ALA A 352 -5.97 38.66 4.15
CA ALA A 352 -4.66 38.20 3.69
C ALA A 352 -4.78 36.95 2.79
N MET A 353 -5.66 36.01 3.13
CA MET A 353 -5.93 34.84 2.29
C MET A 353 -6.59 35.16 0.96
N LYS A 354 -7.48 36.15 0.89
CA LYS A 354 -8.06 36.65 -0.38
C LYS A 354 -6.97 37.21 -1.29
N ASN A 355 -6.01 37.90 -0.73
CA ASN A 355 -4.88 38.54 -1.42
C ASN A 355 -3.69 37.59 -1.69
N GLY A 356 -3.92 36.29 -1.76
CA GLY A 356 -2.90 35.31 -2.14
C GLY A 356 -2.29 34.53 -0.99
N GLY A 357 -2.52 34.96 0.26
CA GLY A 357 -2.05 34.25 1.45
C GLY A 357 -2.64 32.86 1.62
N MET A 358 -2.00 32.07 2.45
CA MET A 358 -2.43 30.71 2.82
C MET A 358 -2.26 30.52 4.33
N PHE A 359 -3.34 30.12 5.00
CA PHE A 359 -3.30 29.74 6.41
C PHE A 359 -2.88 28.28 6.52
N ILE A 360 -1.83 27.99 7.29
CA ILE A 360 -1.21 26.66 7.39
C ILE A 360 -1.42 26.13 8.81
N ILE A 361 -1.95 24.91 8.90
CA ILE A 361 -2.14 24.17 10.15
C ILE A 361 -1.31 22.89 10.04
N ALA A 362 -0.49 22.60 11.03
CA ALA A 362 0.18 21.31 11.17
C ALA A 362 -0.39 20.56 12.37
N GLN A 363 -0.60 19.26 12.21
CA GLN A 363 -1.03 18.34 13.25
C GLN A 363 -0.11 17.13 13.19
N ASP A 364 0.77 16.99 14.16
CA ASP A 364 1.83 16.00 14.10
C ASP A 364 2.34 15.61 15.49
N LEU A 365 3.09 14.50 15.54
CA LEU A 365 3.81 14.02 16.72
C LEU A 365 5.05 14.86 17.02
N TYR A 366 5.65 15.44 15.98
CA TYR A 366 6.92 16.17 16.04
C TYR A 366 6.83 17.50 15.31
N MET A 367 7.70 18.42 15.67
CA MET A 367 7.93 19.65 14.94
C MET A 367 8.72 19.33 13.65
N THR A 368 8.02 18.84 12.64
CA THR A 368 8.61 18.50 11.34
C THR A 368 9.03 19.74 10.57
N ALA A 369 9.85 19.58 9.52
CA ALA A 369 10.22 20.67 8.62
C ALA A 369 8.97 21.39 8.06
N SER A 370 7.92 20.67 7.71
CA SER A 370 6.64 21.27 7.28
C SER A 370 5.91 22.00 8.41
N ALA A 371 5.95 21.48 9.63
CA ALA A 371 5.30 22.08 10.79
C ALA A 371 5.94 23.44 11.18
N GLN A 372 7.24 23.62 10.92
CA GLN A 372 7.93 24.90 11.16
C GLN A 372 7.37 26.06 10.35
N HIS A 373 6.69 25.78 9.24
CA HIS A 373 6.03 26.80 8.41
C HIS A 373 4.57 27.05 8.81
N ALA A 374 4.02 26.30 9.77
CA ALA A 374 2.64 26.42 10.18
C ALA A 374 2.37 27.67 11.04
N HIS A 375 1.14 28.20 10.95
CA HIS A 375 0.65 29.27 11.82
C HIS A 375 0.06 28.71 13.12
N ILE A 376 -0.44 27.47 13.06
CA ILE A 376 -0.91 26.71 14.22
C ILE A 376 -0.32 25.30 14.13
N VAL A 377 0.24 24.84 15.24
CA VAL A 377 0.67 23.45 15.42
C VAL A 377 -0.21 22.81 16.48
N LEU A 378 -0.79 21.67 16.14
CA LEU A 378 -1.65 20.88 17.00
C LEU A 378 -0.88 19.59 17.36
N PRO A 379 -0.46 19.40 18.62
CA PRO A 379 0.24 18.21 19.02
C PRO A 379 -0.72 17.00 18.98
N ALA A 380 -0.31 15.93 18.31
CA ALA A 380 -1.07 14.70 18.15
C ALA A 380 -0.56 13.60 19.09
N ALA A 381 -1.45 12.72 19.54
CA ALA A 381 -1.09 11.53 20.29
C ALA A 381 -0.62 10.40 19.36
N GLY A 382 0.42 9.69 19.78
CA GLY A 382 1.00 8.55 19.07
C GLY A 382 0.39 7.20 19.45
N TRP A 383 0.90 6.15 18.84
CA TRP A 383 0.60 4.77 19.23
C TRP A 383 1.10 4.52 20.66
N GLY A 384 0.26 3.87 21.46
CA GLY A 384 0.52 3.68 22.88
C GLY A 384 0.00 4.79 23.79
N GLU A 385 -0.33 5.95 23.24
CA GLU A 385 -0.94 7.09 23.95
C GLU A 385 -2.47 7.14 23.78
N MET A 386 -3.02 6.26 22.94
CA MET A 386 -4.45 6.04 22.72
C MET A 386 -4.71 4.57 22.42
N ASN A 387 -5.96 4.13 22.56
CA ASN A 387 -6.37 2.84 22.00
C ASN A 387 -6.70 3.03 20.51
N LEU A 388 -6.27 2.11 19.70
CA LEU A 388 -6.58 2.12 18.28
C LEU A 388 -6.68 0.71 17.70
N THR A 389 -7.46 0.57 16.64
CA THR A 389 -7.53 -0.66 15.88
C THR A 389 -6.81 -0.54 14.55
N SER A 390 -6.19 -1.63 14.12
CA SER A 390 -5.46 -1.68 12.86
C SER A 390 -5.49 -3.08 12.27
N ILE A 391 -5.44 -3.17 10.95
CA ILE A 391 -5.23 -4.44 10.24
C ILE A 391 -3.82 -4.53 9.67
N ASN A 392 -3.31 -5.76 9.58
CA ASN A 392 -2.04 -6.07 8.93
C ASN A 392 -2.24 -6.57 7.49
N GLY A 393 -1.14 -6.99 6.84
CA GLY A 393 -1.14 -7.50 5.48
C GLY A 393 -1.85 -8.85 5.25
N GLU A 394 -2.43 -9.47 6.29
CA GLU A 394 -3.35 -10.61 6.19
C GLU A 394 -4.80 -10.26 6.59
N ARG A 395 -5.14 -8.98 6.63
CA ARG A 395 -6.45 -8.45 7.08
C ARG A 395 -6.80 -8.80 8.53
N ARG A 396 -5.83 -9.01 9.38
CA ARG A 396 -6.03 -9.33 10.79
C ARG A 396 -6.20 -8.07 11.61
N LEU A 397 -7.41 -7.84 12.13
CA LEU A 397 -7.72 -6.72 13.01
C LEU A 397 -7.26 -7.03 14.43
N ARG A 398 -6.57 -6.08 15.02
CA ARG A 398 -6.13 -6.09 16.41
C ARG A 398 -6.45 -4.78 17.09
N LEU A 399 -6.62 -4.83 18.41
CA LEU A 399 -6.65 -3.66 19.26
C LEU A 399 -5.26 -3.44 19.86
N TYR A 400 -4.72 -2.26 19.64
CA TYR A 400 -3.50 -1.78 20.27
C TYR A 400 -3.91 -0.91 21.46
N GLN A 401 -3.61 -1.38 22.66
CA GLN A 401 -4.05 -0.73 23.88
C GLN A 401 -3.09 0.39 24.27
N ARG A 402 -3.66 1.46 24.77
CA ARG A 402 -2.93 2.55 25.40
C ARG A 402 -2.14 2.03 26.62
N PHE A 403 -0.92 2.45 26.77
CA PHE A 403 -0.05 2.11 27.90
C PHE A 403 0.62 3.34 28.53
N MET A 404 0.44 4.53 27.96
CA MET A 404 0.94 5.79 28.51
C MET A 404 0.00 6.95 28.19
N ASP A 405 0.11 8.03 28.93
CA ASP A 405 -0.63 9.27 28.65
C ASP A 405 0.05 10.06 27.51
N PRO A 406 -0.74 10.73 26.65
CA PRO A 406 -0.18 11.68 25.71
C PRO A 406 0.61 12.78 26.42
N PRO A 407 1.78 13.21 25.89
CA PRO A 407 2.58 14.25 26.51
C PRO A 407 1.93 15.64 26.36
N GLY A 408 1.99 16.45 27.40
CA GLY A 408 1.50 17.84 27.38
C GLY A 408 0.06 17.97 26.93
N ASP A 409 -0.18 18.80 25.89
CA ASP A 409 -1.50 19.04 25.31
C ASP A 409 -1.83 18.12 24.12
N ALA A 410 -1.04 17.09 23.87
CA ALA A 410 -1.26 16.17 22.76
C ALA A 410 -2.59 15.41 22.90
N LEU A 411 -3.32 15.30 21.80
CA LEU A 411 -4.61 14.63 21.74
C LEU A 411 -4.65 13.65 20.57
N PRO A 412 -5.40 12.54 20.72
CA PRO A 412 -5.74 11.70 19.56
C PRO A 412 -6.36 12.53 18.43
N ASP A 413 -6.02 12.23 17.19
CA ASP A 413 -6.53 12.98 16.03
C ASP A 413 -8.07 13.04 16.01
N TRP A 414 -8.75 11.94 16.37
CA TRP A 414 -10.20 11.94 16.44
C TRP A 414 -10.75 12.98 17.43
N LYS A 415 -10.05 13.20 18.54
CA LYS A 415 -10.47 14.16 19.57
C LYS A 415 -10.23 15.61 19.12
N ILE A 416 -9.16 15.83 18.37
CA ILE A 416 -8.89 17.13 17.71
C ILE A 416 -10.04 17.42 16.74
N MET A 417 -10.39 16.46 15.86
CA MET A 417 -11.50 16.63 14.91
C MET A 417 -12.84 16.88 15.61
N ALA A 418 -13.12 16.15 16.71
CA ALA A 418 -14.34 16.33 17.50
C ALA A 418 -14.45 17.75 18.09
N LYS A 419 -13.35 18.27 18.69
CA LYS A 419 -13.33 19.63 19.22
C LYS A 419 -13.56 20.69 18.14
N PHE A 420 -12.93 20.54 16.97
CA PHE A 420 -13.18 21.44 15.84
C PHE A 420 -14.62 21.35 15.33
N ALA A 421 -15.16 20.14 15.23
CA ALA A 421 -16.54 19.94 14.80
C ALA A 421 -17.56 20.55 15.79
N GLU A 422 -17.35 20.36 17.08
CA GLU A 422 -18.18 20.98 18.12
C GLU A 422 -18.18 22.51 18.00
N ARG A 423 -16.98 23.11 17.89
CA ARG A 423 -16.85 24.56 17.75
C ARG A 423 -17.46 25.11 16.47
N LEU A 424 -17.30 24.42 15.35
CA LEU A 424 -17.94 24.79 14.09
C LEU A 424 -19.47 24.69 14.17
N ARG A 425 -19.98 23.64 14.83
CA ARG A 425 -21.41 23.49 15.07
C ARG A 425 -21.98 24.66 15.85
N GLU A 426 -21.35 25.02 16.98
CA GLU A 426 -21.77 26.16 17.83
C GLU A 426 -21.79 27.49 17.03
N LEU A 427 -20.73 27.74 16.25
CA LEU A 427 -20.64 28.95 15.41
C LEU A 427 -21.78 28.99 14.40
N TYR A 428 -22.07 27.89 13.69
CA TYR A 428 -23.16 27.85 12.71
C TYR A 428 -24.54 27.90 13.35
N GLU A 429 -24.72 27.36 14.56
CA GLU A 429 -25.95 27.52 15.34
C GLU A 429 -26.13 28.99 15.75
N GLY A 430 -25.08 29.66 16.19
CA GLY A 430 -25.06 31.11 16.48
C GLY A 430 -25.40 31.95 15.27
N ASP A 431 -24.87 31.59 14.10
CA ASP A 431 -25.17 32.25 12.83
C ASP A 431 -26.54 31.84 12.24
N ARG A 432 -27.34 31.10 12.95
CA ARG A 432 -28.64 30.55 12.52
C ARG A 432 -28.57 29.78 11.19
N ASN A 433 -27.48 29.02 10.98
CA ASN A 433 -27.29 28.18 9.81
C ASN A 433 -27.39 26.69 10.14
N PRO A 434 -28.63 26.14 10.29
CA PRO A 434 -28.83 24.77 10.73
C PRO A 434 -28.31 23.74 9.71
N LEU A 435 -28.27 24.08 8.42
CA LEU A 435 -27.75 23.17 7.38
C LEU A 435 -26.25 22.94 7.56
N MET A 436 -25.51 23.97 7.91
CA MET A 436 -24.07 23.85 8.18
C MET A 436 -23.82 23.21 9.54
N ALA A 437 -24.55 23.61 10.58
CA ALA A 437 -24.46 23.02 11.91
C ALA A 437 -24.69 21.49 11.89
N ASN A 438 -25.67 21.02 11.12
CA ASN A 438 -25.98 19.61 10.98
C ASN A 438 -24.81 18.75 10.45
N ARG A 439 -23.90 19.34 9.67
CA ARG A 439 -22.72 18.60 9.17
C ARG A 439 -21.75 18.19 10.27
N PHE A 440 -21.84 18.83 11.42
CA PHE A 440 -20.93 18.67 12.55
C PHE A 440 -21.61 18.10 13.81
N ARG A 441 -22.80 17.47 13.70
CA ARG A 441 -23.55 16.98 14.85
C ARG A 441 -22.99 15.71 15.47
N ASP A 442 -22.61 14.72 14.68
CA ASP A 442 -22.29 13.38 15.19
C ASP A 442 -20.80 13.20 15.51
N TYR A 443 -20.24 14.11 16.31
CA TYR A 443 -18.85 14.07 16.78
C TYR A 443 -18.77 14.02 18.32
N ASN A 444 -19.82 13.54 18.97
CA ASN A 444 -19.96 13.49 20.42
C ASN A 444 -19.30 12.26 21.06
N TRP A 445 -18.26 11.74 20.43
CA TRP A 445 -17.47 10.62 20.95
C TRP A 445 -16.81 10.97 22.29
N LYS A 446 -16.82 10.03 23.23
CA LYS A 446 -16.17 10.15 24.54
C LYS A 446 -14.91 9.30 24.64
N THR A 447 -14.89 8.18 23.92
CA THR A 447 -13.82 7.18 23.94
C THR A 447 -13.37 6.82 22.54
N ASP A 448 -12.19 6.21 22.44
CA ASP A 448 -11.67 5.64 21.18
C ASP A 448 -12.65 4.60 20.62
N GLU A 449 -13.27 3.80 21.52
CA GLU A 449 -14.26 2.78 21.12
C GLU A 449 -15.54 3.37 20.52
N ASP A 450 -16.01 4.54 21.01
CA ASP A 450 -17.17 5.21 20.41
C ASP A 450 -16.92 5.55 18.94
N VAL A 451 -15.69 5.98 18.62
CA VAL A 451 -15.29 6.27 17.24
C VAL A 451 -15.27 5.00 16.40
N PHE A 452 -14.68 3.92 16.92
CA PHE A 452 -14.65 2.61 16.26
C PHE A 452 -16.05 2.07 15.98
N ILE A 453 -16.95 2.14 16.97
CA ILE A 453 -18.33 1.71 16.83
C ILE A 453 -19.06 2.57 15.79
N HIS A 454 -18.87 3.89 15.82
CA HIS A 454 -19.48 4.80 14.85
C HIS A 454 -19.00 4.49 13.44
N ALA A 455 -17.71 4.28 13.23
CA ALA A 455 -17.14 3.88 11.95
C ALA A 455 -17.79 2.59 11.44
N ARG A 456 -17.86 1.58 12.28
CA ARG A 456 -18.42 0.26 11.98
C ARG A 456 -19.87 0.30 11.50
N TYR A 457 -20.73 1.12 12.15
CA TYR A 457 -22.14 1.20 11.81
C TYR A 457 -22.49 2.18 10.68
N SER A 458 -21.62 3.14 10.41
CA SER A 458 -21.91 4.17 9.42
C SER A 458 -21.57 3.75 7.99
N PHE A 459 -20.88 2.65 7.83
CA PHE A 459 -20.40 2.19 6.54
C PHE A 459 -21.35 1.13 5.97
N LYS A 460 -22.29 1.56 5.14
CA LYS A 460 -23.15 0.65 4.36
C LYS A 460 -22.58 0.51 2.96
N GLY A 461 -21.93 -0.62 2.72
CA GLY A 461 -21.74 -1.21 1.40
C GLY A 461 -21.18 -0.33 0.29
N ASN A 462 -19.85 -0.25 0.19
CA ASN A 462 -19.21 -0.09 -1.10
C ASN A 462 -18.65 -1.46 -1.51
N ARG A 463 -18.75 -1.86 -2.78
CA ARG A 463 -18.38 -3.21 -3.29
C ARG A 463 -16.94 -3.65 -2.96
N SER A 464 -16.08 -2.73 -2.58
CA SER A 464 -14.70 -2.98 -2.14
C SER A 464 -14.53 -2.81 -0.63
N ASP A 465 -15.62 -2.64 0.12
CA ASP A 465 -15.53 -2.27 1.51
C ASP A 465 -15.61 -3.46 2.45
N PRO A 466 -14.55 -3.70 3.20
CA PRO A 466 -14.53 -4.74 4.22
C PRO A 466 -15.37 -4.42 5.47
N MET A 467 -16.05 -3.25 5.54
CA MET A 467 -16.81 -2.86 6.74
C MET A 467 -18.06 -3.70 7.01
N GLU A 468 -18.68 -4.29 5.99
CA GLU A 468 -19.65 -5.36 6.22
C GLU A 468 -19.05 -6.53 7.02
N GLY A 469 -17.75 -6.70 6.93
CA GLY A 469 -16.98 -7.71 7.63
C GLY A 469 -16.53 -7.34 9.04
N TYR A 470 -16.99 -6.24 9.64
CA TYR A 470 -16.66 -5.87 11.03
C TYR A 470 -17.84 -6.02 11.99
N ALA A 471 -18.91 -6.67 11.57
CA ALA A 471 -20.09 -6.91 12.39
C ALA A 471 -19.73 -7.63 13.70
N GLY A 472 -20.33 -7.19 14.80
CA GLY A 472 -20.14 -7.80 16.12
C GLY A 472 -18.78 -7.56 16.79
N LEU A 473 -17.84 -6.86 16.16
CA LEU A 473 -16.55 -6.55 16.79
C LEU A 473 -16.68 -5.43 17.82
N THR A 474 -16.05 -5.64 18.96
CA THR A 474 -15.95 -4.69 20.07
C THR A 474 -14.53 -4.70 20.61
N TYR A 475 -14.17 -3.67 21.35
CA TYR A 475 -12.86 -3.66 22.03
C TYR A 475 -12.72 -4.82 23.02
N ASP A 476 -13.79 -5.18 23.73
CA ASP A 476 -13.76 -6.31 24.67
C ASP A 476 -13.49 -7.64 23.97
N LEU A 477 -14.09 -7.88 22.82
CA LEU A 477 -13.77 -9.06 22.02
C LEU A 477 -12.31 -9.03 21.55
N LEU A 478 -11.84 -7.90 21.03
CA LEU A 478 -10.48 -7.76 20.55
C LEU A 478 -9.44 -7.90 21.68
N ARG A 479 -9.75 -7.43 22.90
CA ARG A 479 -8.90 -7.68 24.08
C ARG A 479 -8.80 -9.16 24.42
N LYS A 480 -9.94 -9.89 24.37
CA LYS A 480 -9.95 -11.34 24.61
C LYS A 480 -9.17 -12.13 23.57
N LEU A 481 -9.20 -11.68 22.31
CA LEU A 481 -8.42 -12.28 21.21
C LEU A 481 -6.94 -11.91 21.28
N GLY A 482 -6.59 -10.83 21.95
CA GLY A 482 -5.21 -10.39 22.13
C GLY A 482 -4.45 -10.23 20.81
N ASN A 483 -3.22 -10.74 20.76
CA ASN A 483 -2.37 -10.66 19.58
C ASN A 483 -2.86 -11.52 18.41
N ASP A 484 -3.69 -12.51 18.67
CA ASP A 484 -4.28 -13.32 17.59
C ASP A 484 -5.25 -12.50 16.76
N GLY A 485 -5.96 -11.55 17.35
CA GLY A 485 -6.92 -10.71 16.65
C GLY A 485 -7.94 -11.54 15.85
N ILE A 486 -8.54 -10.93 14.82
CA ILE A 486 -9.49 -11.62 13.95
C ILE A 486 -9.32 -11.16 12.50
N GLN A 487 -9.32 -12.10 11.56
CA GLN A 487 -9.19 -11.80 10.14
C GLN A 487 -10.51 -11.33 9.53
N THR A 488 -10.49 -10.17 8.93
CA THR A 488 -11.66 -9.61 8.23
C THR A 488 -11.75 -10.14 6.79
N PRO A 489 -12.95 -10.23 6.19
CA PRO A 489 -14.26 -9.92 6.77
C PRO A 489 -14.69 -10.92 7.84
N VAL A 490 -15.39 -10.42 8.85
CA VAL A 490 -15.94 -11.23 9.95
C VAL A 490 -17.40 -11.58 9.66
N ARG A 491 -17.75 -12.83 9.86
CA ARG A 491 -19.13 -13.32 9.72
C ARG A 491 -19.66 -13.69 11.11
N ILE A 492 -20.95 -13.48 11.34
CA ILE A 492 -21.60 -13.99 12.55
C ILE A 492 -22.19 -15.36 12.26
N ILE A 493 -21.65 -16.40 12.91
CA ILE A 493 -22.12 -17.77 12.79
C ILE A 493 -22.60 -18.20 14.18
N ASN A 494 -23.90 -18.51 14.31
CA ASN A 494 -24.51 -18.88 15.60
C ASN A 494 -24.23 -17.85 16.71
N GLY A 495 -24.26 -16.55 16.38
CA GLY A 495 -23.99 -15.47 17.33
C GLY A 495 -22.50 -15.23 17.64
N ILE A 496 -21.58 -15.98 17.07
CA ILE A 496 -20.14 -15.88 17.30
C ILE A 496 -19.45 -15.22 16.09
N PRO A 497 -18.63 -14.19 16.30
CA PRO A 497 -17.79 -13.62 15.24
C PRO A 497 -16.72 -14.64 14.78
N VAL A 498 -16.73 -14.95 13.49
CA VAL A 498 -15.78 -15.88 12.85
C VAL A 498 -15.05 -15.15 11.73
N GLY A 499 -13.73 -15.16 11.79
CA GLY A 499 -12.86 -14.54 10.79
C GLY A 499 -12.79 -15.32 9.47
N THR A 500 -12.36 -14.64 8.41
CA THR A 500 -12.18 -15.22 7.08
C THR A 500 -10.69 -15.24 6.72
N PRO A 501 -9.97 -16.34 6.95
CA PRO A 501 -8.53 -16.43 6.67
C PRO A 501 -8.19 -16.24 5.19
N ARG A 502 -8.98 -16.81 4.29
CA ARG A 502 -8.82 -16.71 2.82
C ARG A 502 -10.07 -16.17 2.19
N LEU A 503 -9.90 -15.26 1.26
CA LEU A 503 -11.00 -14.78 0.42
C LEU A 503 -11.21 -15.74 -0.75
N PHE A 504 -12.42 -15.73 -1.30
CA PHE A 504 -12.80 -16.48 -2.52
C PHE A 504 -12.78 -18.01 -2.38
N GLU A 505 -12.78 -18.56 -1.17
CA GLU A 505 -12.93 -20.01 -0.97
C GLU A 505 -14.28 -20.51 -1.52
N ASP A 506 -15.33 -19.70 -1.41
CA ASP A 506 -16.66 -19.95 -1.99
C ASP A 506 -16.74 -19.77 -3.52
N GLY A 507 -15.64 -19.33 -4.14
CA GLY A 507 -15.57 -19.08 -5.58
C GLY A 507 -16.29 -17.84 -6.07
N LYS A 508 -16.72 -16.95 -5.16
CA LYS A 508 -17.39 -15.70 -5.52
C LYS A 508 -16.41 -14.53 -5.50
N PHE A 509 -16.34 -13.81 -6.60
CA PHE A 509 -15.47 -12.65 -6.79
C PHE A 509 -16.27 -11.35 -6.77
N ALA A 510 -15.60 -10.24 -6.49
CA ALA A 510 -16.22 -8.91 -6.35
C ALA A 510 -16.54 -8.24 -7.69
N THR A 511 -17.15 -8.96 -8.61
CA THR A 511 -17.64 -8.49 -9.91
C THR A 511 -19.15 -8.59 -10.00
N SER A 512 -19.75 -7.99 -11.02
CA SER A 512 -21.19 -8.08 -11.24
C SER A 512 -21.67 -9.51 -11.57
N SER A 513 -20.82 -10.31 -12.18
CA SER A 513 -21.09 -11.73 -12.49
C SER A 513 -20.78 -12.68 -11.32
N GLY A 514 -20.10 -12.21 -10.27
CA GLY A 514 -19.54 -13.05 -9.23
C GLY A 514 -18.34 -13.90 -9.68
N LYS A 515 -17.85 -13.71 -10.90
CA LYS A 515 -16.68 -14.41 -11.46
C LYS A 515 -15.48 -13.49 -11.60
N ALA A 516 -14.28 -14.05 -11.50
CA ALA A 516 -13.04 -13.31 -11.74
C ALA A 516 -12.95 -12.88 -13.23
N ARG A 517 -12.17 -11.82 -13.46
CA ARG A 517 -11.86 -11.31 -14.80
C ARG A 517 -10.36 -11.32 -15.02
N PHE A 518 -9.96 -11.72 -16.21
CA PHE A 518 -8.62 -11.45 -16.70
C PHE A 518 -8.54 -10.02 -17.20
N ILE A 519 -7.51 -9.29 -16.80
CA ILE A 519 -7.30 -7.90 -17.18
C ILE A 519 -6.13 -7.84 -18.16
N PRO A 520 -6.38 -7.70 -19.46
CA PRO A 520 -5.28 -7.69 -20.42
C PRO A 520 -4.22 -6.66 -20.09
N ALA A 521 -3.00 -7.12 -19.90
CA ALA A 521 -1.79 -6.32 -19.75
C ALA A 521 -0.96 -6.45 -21.02
N PRO A 522 -1.30 -5.72 -22.09
CA PRO A 522 -0.62 -5.85 -23.36
C PRO A 522 0.86 -5.50 -23.19
N ARG A 523 1.68 -6.13 -24.03
CA ARG A 523 3.11 -5.86 -24.09
C ARG A 523 3.40 -4.37 -24.14
N PRO A 524 4.58 -3.97 -23.68
CA PRO A 524 4.98 -2.56 -23.68
C PRO A 524 4.71 -1.94 -25.05
N TRP A 525 4.41 -0.63 -25.04
CA TRP A 525 4.08 0.12 -26.26
C TRP A 525 5.04 -0.21 -27.40
N PRO A 526 4.57 -0.20 -28.64
CA PRO A 526 5.48 -0.14 -29.77
C PRO A 526 6.52 0.96 -29.53
N GLY A 527 7.80 0.60 -29.50
CA GLY A 527 8.90 1.54 -29.19
C GLY A 527 9.33 1.64 -27.73
N TYR A 528 8.69 0.93 -26.77
CA TYR A 528 9.19 0.91 -25.37
C TYR A 528 10.61 0.33 -25.31
N GLY A 529 10.86 -0.79 -25.94
CA GLY A 529 12.23 -1.35 -26.06
C GLY A 529 13.19 -0.41 -26.78
N ALA A 530 12.76 0.25 -27.85
CA ALA A 530 13.57 1.24 -28.55
C ALA A 530 13.88 2.46 -27.66
N ARG A 531 12.94 2.91 -26.85
CA ARG A 531 13.14 4.02 -25.91
C ARG A 531 14.11 3.62 -24.78
N ILE A 532 13.98 2.43 -24.23
CA ILE A 532 14.92 1.88 -23.24
C ILE A 532 16.30 1.79 -23.87
N THR A 533 16.43 1.18 -25.04
CA THR A 533 17.70 1.05 -25.77
C THR A 533 18.33 2.42 -26.10
N GLN A 534 17.52 3.42 -26.46
CA GLN A 534 18.00 4.77 -26.70
C GLN A 534 18.51 5.43 -25.41
N GLN A 535 17.82 5.21 -24.27
CA GLN A 535 18.25 5.73 -22.98
C GLN A 535 19.50 4.99 -22.47
N GLN A 536 19.58 3.66 -22.62
CA GLN A 536 20.76 2.87 -22.28
C GLN A 536 22.00 3.29 -23.07
N LYS A 537 21.85 3.71 -24.35
CA LYS A 537 22.93 4.29 -25.13
C LYS A 537 23.42 5.63 -24.59
N LYS A 538 22.54 6.39 -23.93
CA LYS A 538 22.86 7.70 -23.36
C LYS A 538 23.39 7.61 -21.93
N TYR A 539 22.85 6.68 -21.14
CA TYR A 539 23.18 6.51 -19.72
C TYR A 539 23.60 5.07 -19.49
N ARG A 540 24.78 4.89 -18.92
CA ARG A 540 25.35 3.58 -18.64
C ARG A 540 24.64 2.83 -17.52
N PHE A 541 24.12 3.56 -16.54
CA PHE A 541 23.58 2.97 -15.31
C PHE A 541 22.09 3.21 -15.17
N TRP A 542 21.42 2.22 -14.59
CA TRP A 542 20.08 2.36 -14.05
C TRP A 542 20.15 2.71 -12.57
N ILE A 543 19.39 3.73 -12.15
CA ILE A 543 19.20 4.03 -10.73
C ILE A 543 17.92 3.36 -10.26
N ASN A 544 18.08 2.40 -9.34
CA ASN A 544 16.97 1.80 -8.63
C ASN A 544 16.90 2.39 -7.22
N ASN A 545 15.87 3.19 -6.92
CA ASN A 545 15.74 3.77 -5.61
C ASN A 545 15.19 2.77 -4.60
N GLY A 546 15.80 2.74 -3.43
CA GLY A 546 15.42 1.87 -2.32
C GLY A 546 15.24 2.65 -1.03
N ARG A 547 14.64 2.00 -0.03
CA ARG A 547 14.56 2.51 1.34
C ARG A 547 15.69 1.93 2.18
N VAL A 548 16.08 2.70 3.19
CA VAL A 548 16.91 2.20 4.28
C VAL A 548 16.00 1.62 5.36
N ASN A 549 16.21 0.38 5.75
CA ASN A 549 15.35 -0.37 6.67
C ASN A 549 15.14 0.34 8.02
N HIS A 550 16.15 1.02 8.53
CA HIS A 550 16.12 1.68 9.83
C HIS A 550 15.49 3.08 9.80
N ILE A 551 15.18 3.62 8.63
CA ILE A 551 14.60 4.96 8.47
C ILE A 551 13.12 4.85 8.15
N TRP A 552 12.29 5.34 9.08
CA TRP A 552 10.84 5.38 8.90
C TRP A 552 10.42 6.47 7.93
N GLN A 553 9.50 6.15 7.06
CA GLN A 553 8.77 6.96 6.04
C GLN A 553 9.27 8.41 5.82
N THR A 554 8.87 9.32 6.70
CA THR A 554 9.14 10.76 6.61
C THR A 554 10.28 11.20 7.52
N LEU A 555 11.17 10.26 7.86
CA LEU A 555 12.36 10.49 8.67
C LEU A 555 12.05 10.88 10.12
N TYR A 556 10.86 10.55 10.65
CA TYR A 556 10.46 10.92 12.00
C TYR A 556 11.48 10.54 13.06
N HIS A 557 11.87 9.27 13.10
CA HIS A 557 12.75 8.77 14.17
C HIS A 557 14.18 9.24 14.02
N HIS A 558 14.73 9.29 12.82
CA HIS A 558 16.14 9.62 12.64
C HIS A 558 16.43 11.10 12.93
N GLN A 559 15.46 12.00 12.84
CA GLN A 559 15.63 13.40 13.23
C GLN A 559 15.85 13.56 14.73
N HIS A 560 15.29 12.67 15.56
CA HIS A 560 15.28 12.76 17.01
C HIS A 560 16.18 11.73 17.69
N VAL A 561 16.62 10.70 16.98
CA VAL A 561 17.46 9.63 17.54
C VAL A 561 18.87 9.71 16.98
N LYS A 562 19.84 9.97 17.87
CA LYS A 562 21.26 10.15 17.56
C LYS A 562 21.82 9.00 16.72
N PHE A 563 21.49 7.74 17.06
CA PHE A 563 21.92 6.55 16.34
C PHE A 563 21.61 6.61 14.84
N TYR A 564 20.40 7.03 14.47
CA TYR A 564 20.03 7.08 13.03
C TYR A 564 20.72 8.23 12.31
N ARG A 565 20.89 9.39 12.96
CA ARG A 565 21.60 10.54 12.37
C ARG A 565 23.06 10.24 12.10
N GLU A 566 23.70 9.49 13.00
CA GLU A 566 25.11 9.12 12.86
C GLU A 566 25.32 8.01 11.83
N ARG A 567 24.41 7.05 11.76
CA ARG A 567 24.51 5.92 10.85
C ARG A 567 24.12 6.26 9.42
N TYR A 568 23.17 7.16 9.25
CA TYR A 568 22.64 7.57 7.95
C TYR A 568 22.59 9.10 7.85
N PRO A 569 23.74 9.76 7.81
CA PRO A 569 23.81 11.22 7.80
C PRO A 569 23.30 11.82 6.49
N MET A 570 23.37 11.04 5.39
CA MET A 570 22.95 11.44 4.05
C MET A 570 22.46 10.22 3.25
N PRO A 571 21.79 10.41 2.10
CA PRO A 571 21.49 9.34 1.16
C PRO A 571 22.78 8.63 0.74
N CYS A 572 22.70 7.30 0.55
CA CYS A 572 23.82 6.50 0.09
C CYS A 572 23.48 5.82 -1.24
N LEU A 573 24.49 5.67 -2.10
CA LEU A 573 24.42 4.91 -3.33
C LEU A 573 25.15 3.58 -3.13
N GLU A 574 24.46 2.46 -3.40
CA GLU A 574 25.07 1.15 -3.53
C GLU A 574 25.48 0.95 -5.00
N ILE A 575 26.73 0.66 -5.27
CA ILE A 575 27.25 0.43 -6.62
C ILE A 575 27.98 -0.91 -6.68
N ASN A 576 27.90 -1.58 -7.83
CA ASN A 576 28.66 -2.80 -8.04
C ASN A 576 30.17 -2.54 -7.86
N PRO A 577 30.90 -3.37 -7.11
CA PRO A 577 32.35 -3.15 -6.88
C PRO A 577 33.19 -3.11 -8.14
N ALA A 578 32.80 -3.79 -9.22
CA ALA A 578 33.52 -3.72 -10.49
C ALA A 578 33.32 -2.36 -11.15
N ASP A 579 32.09 -1.86 -11.19
CA ASP A 579 31.75 -0.54 -11.72
C ASP A 579 32.40 0.58 -10.89
N ALA A 580 32.41 0.44 -9.56
CA ALA A 580 33.08 1.38 -8.66
C ALA A 580 34.59 1.49 -8.98
N ARG A 581 35.26 0.34 -9.15
CA ARG A 581 36.70 0.33 -9.54
C ARG A 581 36.95 0.99 -10.89
N GLU A 582 36.08 0.70 -11.87
CA GLU A 582 36.23 1.29 -13.21
C GLU A 582 36.04 2.82 -13.20
N LEU A 583 35.13 3.30 -12.35
CA LEU A 583 34.87 4.73 -12.19
C LEU A 583 35.79 5.43 -11.20
N GLY A 584 36.71 4.70 -10.56
CA GLY A 584 37.61 5.24 -9.54
C GLY A 584 36.91 5.69 -8.26
N ILE A 585 35.74 5.07 -7.92
CA ILE A 585 34.93 5.39 -6.77
C ILE A 585 35.27 4.45 -5.60
N SER A 586 35.43 5.01 -4.43
CA SER A 586 35.67 4.29 -3.18
C SER A 586 34.49 4.46 -2.21
N SER A 587 34.38 3.52 -1.28
CA SER A 587 33.37 3.64 -0.21
C SER A 587 33.63 4.87 0.64
N GLY A 588 32.63 5.73 0.79
CA GLY A 588 32.72 7.00 1.52
C GLY A 588 32.90 8.23 0.63
N ASP A 589 33.10 8.05 -0.68
CA ASP A 589 33.16 9.16 -1.60
C ASP A 589 31.79 9.83 -1.74
N VAL A 590 31.80 11.15 -1.88
CA VAL A 590 30.62 11.95 -2.20
C VAL A 590 30.51 12.07 -3.70
N LEU A 591 29.35 11.68 -4.24
CA LEU A 591 29.07 11.72 -5.68
C LEU A 591 28.08 12.83 -5.99
N GLU A 592 28.31 13.57 -7.07
CA GLU A 592 27.41 14.59 -7.62
C GLU A 592 26.66 14.10 -8.87
#